data_97f18c6ab4842517cbc8e36f48b7cbef
#
_entry.id   97f18c6ab4842517cbc8e36f48b7cbef
#
_cell.length_a   1.000
_cell.length_b   1.000
_cell.length_c   1.000
_cell.angle_alpha   90.00
_cell.angle_beta   90.00
_cell.angle_gamma   90.00
#
_symmetry.space_group_name_H-M   'P 1'
#
loop_
_entity.id
_entity.type
_entity.pdbx_description
1 polymer ?
#
loop_
_entity_poly.entity_id
_entity_poly.type
_entity_poly.pdbx_seq_one_letter_code
_entity_poly.pdbx_strand_id
1 'polypeptide(L)'
;MNQSKELDKLSAIAEAVDVQASASRRPTIASVRVSPGPYLAVASVTTFAAALLLRGGYDLWAIFLVSVAWLIIPLLALTDRIVFDGVSLRRQTPILFLSRSFFTSSKRLSVADFETVETNAVRTLRRRGSVRYRYRTLIAGKGKEFVIASGGEPYRRFIRELLPLVHEDKLDSRSRDLRDYLAEPGFVDRKTQLSQLASEDILDGAKTDYRVGGKHGKRVEAITAEASAQDLERAHLLRRLGNELRVAGRLREAGEAFRRALKVTPKAAWLMYDFARLLRSQASAESDARLLQRSRAALRLAAMRADDDLVLLPLIGESLLECGDSRQARQALQKTVDLDNGNFKARMGLADIALREGKLAHVIHHYHEAARVASEQAVARYATRERDYYTMLNDDDDYLATELRRINWLQHATRVRRLAARTINAGILLALAGGLLEPTLGSIGWSLASSAMIIWVVALLGTRLLFGRSKPTSVA
;
A
#
# COMPACT_ATOMS: atom_id res chain seq x y z
N MET A 1 -11.03 19.10 -52.74
CA MET A 1 -11.19 17.94 -51.84
C MET A 1 -10.08 17.85 -50.75
N ASN A 2 -8.93 18.51 -50.89
CA ASN A 2 -7.86 18.51 -49.84
C ASN A 2 -8.07 19.56 -48.73
N GLN A 3 -8.65 20.72 -49.04
CA GLN A 3 -8.84 21.79 -48.03
C GLN A 3 -9.86 21.45 -46.93
N SER A 4 -10.92 20.68 -47.24
CA SER A 4 -11.90 20.27 -46.23
C SER A 4 -11.27 19.27 -45.20
N LYS A 5 -10.38 18.39 -45.62
CA LYS A 5 -9.70 17.45 -44.76
C LYS A 5 -8.65 18.12 -43.86
N GLU A 6 -8.07 19.23 -44.28
CA GLU A 6 -7.15 20.01 -43.42
C GLU A 6 -7.93 20.85 -42.39
N LEU A 7 -9.07 21.40 -42.76
CA LEU A 7 -9.95 22.10 -41.83
C LEU A 7 -10.51 21.17 -40.75
N ASP A 8 -10.90 19.95 -41.11
CA ASP A 8 -11.36 18.93 -40.14
C ASP A 8 -10.22 18.47 -39.18
N LYS A 9 -9.01 18.38 -39.68
CA LYS A 9 -7.83 18.09 -38.78
C LYS A 9 -7.51 19.24 -37.83
N LEU A 10 -7.61 20.52 -38.34
CA LEU A 10 -7.38 21.68 -37.49
C LEU A 10 -8.48 21.87 -36.46
N SER A 11 -9.74 21.58 -36.81
CA SER A 11 -10.85 21.62 -35.83
C SER A 11 -10.71 20.54 -34.77
N ALA A 12 -10.31 19.31 -35.15
CA ALA A 12 -10.07 18.21 -34.20
C ALA A 12 -8.85 18.49 -33.26
N ILE A 13 -7.83 19.17 -33.81
CA ILE A 13 -6.68 19.61 -32.98
C ILE A 13 -7.08 20.76 -32.05
N ALA A 14 -7.89 21.72 -32.52
CA ALA A 14 -8.39 22.81 -31.68
C ALA A 14 -9.31 22.30 -30.57
N GLU A 15 -10.19 21.35 -30.88
CA GLU A 15 -11.06 20.70 -29.89
C GLU A 15 -10.24 19.87 -28.86
N ALA A 16 -9.21 19.15 -29.30
CA ALA A 16 -8.29 18.44 -28.41
C ALA A 16 -7.50 19.42 -27.51
N VAL A 17 -7.10 20.57 -28.02
CA VAL A 17 -6.40 21.64 -27.27
C VAL A 17 -7.34 22.29 -26.25
N ASP A 18 -8.60 22.56 -26.63
CA ASP A 18 -9.60 23.13 -25.72
C ASP A 18 -10.02 22.14 -24.63
N VAL A 19 -10.16 20.86 -24.94
CA VAL A 19 -10.38 19.80 -23.96
C VAL A 19 -9.18 19.67 -23.00
N GLN A 20 -7.94 19.80 -23.50
CA GLN A 20 -6.76 19.85 -22.65
C GLN A 20 -6.67 21.12 -21.79
N ALA A 21 -7.03 22.27 -22.33
CA ALA A 21 -7.03 23.55 -21.61
C ALA A 21 -8.15 23.60 -20.55
N SER A 22 -9.34 23.09 -20.85
CA SER A 22 -10.45 22.98 -19.90
C SER A 22 -10.14 21.95 -18.79
N ALA A 23 -9.48 20.83 -19.12
CA ALA A 23 -9.01 19.84 -18.14
C ALA A 23 -7.91 20.40 -17.21
N SER A 24 -7.12 21.39 -17.65
CA SER A 24 -6.11 22.04 -16.80
C SER A 24 -6.71 23.08 -15.83
N ARG A 25 -7.95 23.52 -16.04
CA ARG A 25 -8.67 24.52 -15.21
C ARG A 25 -9.62 23.92 -14.19
N ARG A 26 -9.76 22.58 -14.10
CA ARG A 26 -10.64 21.98 -13.10
C ARG A 26 -10.13 22.31 -11.69
N PRO A 27 -11.04 22.69 -10.76
CA PRO A 27 -10.66 22.99 -9.39
C PRO A 27 -10.03 21.77 -8.73
N THR A 28 -8.99 21.98 -7.96
CA THR A 28 -8.35 20.91 -7.18
C THR A 28 -9.25 20.51 -6.02
N ILE A 29 -9.70 19.27 -5.99
CA ILE A 29 -10.55 18.74 -4.92
C ILE A 29 -9.68 18.41 -3.70
N ALA A 30 -8.54 17.75 -3.93
CA ALA A 30 -7.63 17.37 -2.88
C ALA A 30 -6.16 17.44 -3.32
N SER A 31 -5.27 17.76 -2.40
CA SER A 31 -3.84 17.77 -2.65
C SER A 31 -3.04 17.22 -1.47
N VAL A 32 -1.97 16.47 -1.76
CA VAL A 32 -1.06 15.92 -0.75
C VAL A 32 0.38 16.21 -1.15
N ARG A 33 1.23 16.57 -0.18
CA ARG A 33 2.67 16.74 -0.39
C ARG A 33 3.33 15.40 -0.69
N VAL A 34 4.28 15.42 -1.62
CA VAL A 34 5.11 14.26 -1.90
C VAL A 34 6.03 13.99 -0.70
N SER A 35 6.37 12.72 -0.47
CA SER A 35 7.32 12.35 0.60
C SER A 35 8.64 13.10 0.45
N PRO A 36 9.17 13.73 1.51
CA PRO A 36 10.44 14.48 1.46
C PRO A 36 11.67 13.59 1.29
N GLY A 37 11.54 12.26 1.46
CA GLY A 37 12.66 11.32 1.43
C GLY A 37 13.59 11.45 0.21
N PRO A 38 13.09 11.49 -1.04
CA PRO A 38 13.93 11.69 -2.22
C PRO A 38 14.68 13.03 -2.22
N TYR A 39 14.05 14.10 -1.74
CA TYR A 39 14.66 15.43 -1.64
C TYR A 39 15.75 15.46 -0.58
N LEU A 40 15.52 14.85 0.58
CA LEU A 40 16.52 14.70 1.64
C LEU A 40 17.73 13.89 1.14
N ALA A 41 17.50 12.84 0.35
CA ALA A 41 18.57 12.06 -0.24
C ALA A 41 19.45 12.93 -1.19
N VAL A 42 18.81 13.73 -2.06
CA VAL A 42 19.53 14.64 -2.97
C VAL A 42 20.25 15.71 -2.15
N ALA A 43 19.62 16.32 -1.17
CA ALA A 43 20.26 17.32 -0.30
C ALA A 43 21.50 16.74 0.41
N SER A 44 21.40 15.50 0.93
CA SER A 44 22.54 14.83 1.58
C SER A 44 23.71 14.61 0.61
N VAL A 45 23.43 14.16 -0.61
CA VAL A 45 24.46 13.96 -1.65
C VAL A 45 25.09 15.29 -2.05
N THR A 46 24.29 16.34 -2.23
CA THR A 46 24.78 17.69 -2.58
C THR A 46 25.62 18.28 -1.45
N THR A 47 25.21 18.11 -0.20
CA THR A 47 25.99 18.55 0.98
C THR A 47 27.32 17.81 1.05
N PHE A 48 27.32 16.53 0.76
CA PHE A 48 28.54 15.73 0.72
C PHE A 48 29.49 16.18 -0.40
N ALA A 49 28.96 16.44 -1.61
CA ALA A 49 29.75 16.99 -2.72
C ALA A 49 30.35 18.37 -2.35
N ALA A 50 29.57 19.21 -1.68
CA ALA A 50 30.06 20.50 -1.17
C ALA A 50 31.23 20.33 -0.18
N ALA A 51 31.12 19.37 0.74
CA ALA A 51 32.18 19.09 1.70
C ALA A 51 33.47 18.59 1.04
N LEU A 52 33.36 17.81 -0.05
CA LEU A 52 34.54 17.42 -0.87
C LEU A 52 35.19 18.60 -1.57
N LEU A 53 34.40 19.53 -2.14
CA LEU A 53 34.90 20.74 -2.78
C LEU A 53 35.60 21.68 -1.77
N LEU A 54 35.01 21.84 -0.58
CA LEU A 54 35.64 22.63 0.50
C LEU A 54 37.01 22.09 0.86
N ARG A 55 37.12 20.75 0.96
CA ARG A 55 38.41 20.09 1.25
C ARG A 55 39.43 20.22 0.10
N GLY A 56 38.93 20.37 -1.12
CA GLY A 56 39.76 20.63 -2.33
C GLY A 56 40.13 22.08 -2.52
N GLY A 57 39.75 23.01 -1.62
CA GLY A 57 40.05 24.46 -1.73
C GLY A 57 39.10 25.21 -2.67
N TYR A 58 37.97 24.60 -3.08
CA TYR A 58 36.97 25.24 -3.96
C TYR A 58 35.82 25.87 -3.15
N ASP A 59 36.14 26.84 -2.28
CA ASP A 59 35.22 27.37 -1.27
C ASP A 59 33.93 27.97 -1.86
N LEU A 60 34.03 28.74 -2.96
CA LEU A 60 32.89 29.38 -3.62
C LEU A 60 31.87 28.34 -4.12
N TRP A 61 32.36 27.29 -4.76
CA TRP A 61 31.51 26.20 -5.26
C TRP A 61 30.90 25.38 -4.12
N ALA A 62 31.65 25.17 -3.03
CA ALA A 62 31.16 24.51 -1.84
C ALA A 62 30.01 25.29 -1.18
N ILE A 63 30.15 26.60 -0.98
CA ILE A 63 29.11 27.49 -0.44
C ILE A 63 27.86 27.48 -1.34
N PHE A 64 28.08 27.57 -2.68
CA PHE A 64 26.97 27.49 -3.63
C PHE A 64 26.17 26.16 -3.48
N LEU A 65 26.86 25.01 -3.45
CA LEU A 65 26.20 23.70 -3.31
C LEU A 65 25.51 23.54 -1.96
N VAL A 66 26.09 24.04 -0.85
CA VAL A 66 25.40 24.05 0.46
C VAL A 66 24.13 24.89 0.40
N SER A 67 24.19 26.06 -0.23
CA SER A 67 23.01 26.90 -0.40
C SER A 67 21.93 26.23 -1.23
N VAL A 68 22.29 25.56 -2.32
CA VAL A 68 21.35 24.73 -3.10
C VAL A 68 20.74 23.61 -2.25
N ALA A 69 21.57 22.88 -1.48
CA ALA A 69 21.13 21.76 -0.66
C ALA A 69 20.12 22.16 0.42
N TRP A 70 20.32 23.31 1.08
CA TRP A 70 19.55 23.68 2.27
C TRP A 70 18.54 24.80 2.06
N LEU A 71 18.58 25.55 0.94
CA LEU A 71 17.57 26.54 0.58
C LEU A 71 16.69 26.03 -0.56
N ILE A 72 17.26 25.63 -1.70
CA ILE A 72 16.52 25.32 -2.90
C ILE A 72 15.82 23.94 -2.79
N ILE A 73 16.55 22.89 -2.38
CA ILE A 73 15.99 21.54 -2.32
C ILE A 73 14.82 21.42 -1.31
N PRO A 74 14.92 21.97 -0.08
CA PRO A 74 13.77 21.98 0.84
C PRO A 74 12.58 22.78 0.30
N LEU A 75 12.81 23.92 -0.34
CA LEU A 75 11.75 24.72 -0.97
C LEU A 75 11.01 23.91 -2.04
N LEU A 76 11.75 23.18 -2.88
CA LEU A 76 11.18 22.28 -3.88
C LEU A 76 10.38 21.13 -3.23
N ALA A 77 10.86 20.56 -2.14
CA ALA A 77 10.16 19.52 -1.39
C ALA A 77 8.84 20.02 -0.79
N LEU A 78 8.79 21.27 -0.34
CA LEU A 78 7.59 21.87 0.24
C LEU A 78 6.52 22.20 -0.82
N THR A 79 6.95 22.48 -2.04
CA THR A 79 6.06 22.88 -3.14
C THR A 79 5.62 21.70 -4.01
N ASP A 80 6.30 20.55 -3.97
CA ASP A 80 5.93 19.36 -4.72
C ASP A 80 4.69 18.68 -4.14
N ARG A 81 3.63 18.60 -4.94
CA ARG A 81 2.32 18.07 -4.53
C ARG A 81 1.76 17.12 -5.58
N ILE A 82 1.03 16.13 -5.08
CA ILE A 82 0.11 15.33 -5.90
C ILE A 82 -1.27 15.94 -5.72
N VAL A 83 -1.89 16.27 -6.83
CA VAL A 83 -3.18 16.93 -6.90
C VAL A 83 -4.19 16.02 -7.57
N PHE A 84 -5.38 15.97 -7.01
CA PHE A 84 -6.52 15.26 -7.54
C PHE A 84 -7.60 16.26 -7.98
N ASP A 85 -8.07 16.16 -9.23
CA ASP A 85 -9.07 17.03 -9.84
C ASP A 85 -10.45 16.36 -10.02
N GLY A 86 -10.70 15.24 -9.32
CA GLY A 86 -11.93 14.45 -9.42
C GLY A 86 -11.91 13.39 -10.53
N VAL A 87 -11.02 13.51 -11.52
CA VAL A 87 -10.92 12.59 -12.68
C VAL A 87 -9.52 12.05 -12.86
N SER A 88 -8.50 12.82 -12.49
CA SER A 88 -7.10 12.43 -12.69
C SER A 88 -6.19 12.88 -11.57
N LEU A 89 -5.12 12.10 -11.39
CA LEU A 89 -3.99 12.46 -10.55
C LEU A 89 -2.94 13.19 -11.38
N ARG A 90 -2.44 14.29 -10.84
CA ARG A 90 -1.37 15.07 -11.44
C ARG A 90 -0.32 15.44 -10.40
N ARG A 91 0.96 15.28 -10.73
CA ARG A 91 2.05 15.80 -9.91
C ARG A 91 2.38 17.21 -10.35
N GLN A 92 2.35 18.15 -9.42
CA GLN A 92 2.75 19.54 -9.59
C GLN A 92 4.11 19.73 -8.93
N THR A 93 5.17 19.76 -9.74
CA THR A 93 6.54 20.04 -9.29
C THR A 93 6.95 21.39 -9.86
N PRO A 94 7.44 22.34 -9.06
CA PRO A 94 7.80 23.68 -9.54
C PRO A 94 8.95 23.67 -10.58
N ILE A 95 9.85 22.69 -10.52
CA ILE A 95 10.90 22.48 -11.53
C ILE A 95 10.32 22.25 -12.93
N LEU A 96 9.12 21.66 -13.05
CA LEU A 96 8.47 21.49 -14.35
C LEU A 96 8.09 22.81 -15.01
N PHE A 97 7.97 23.90 -14.25
CA PHE A 97 7.74 25.23 -14.80
C PHE A 97 8.99 25.78 -15.52
N LEU A 98 10.18 25.48 -15.01
CA LEU A 98 11.46 25.86 -15.63
C LEU A 98 11.88 24.89 -16.76
N SER A 99 11.52 23.62 -16.66
CA SER A 99 11.89 22.57 -17.62
C SER A 99 10.80 22.25 -18.64
N ARG A 100 9.76 23.07 -18.75
CA ARG A 100 8.64 22.88 -19.71
C ARG A 100 9.10 22.74 -21.16
N SER A 101 10.37 23.15 -21.43
CA SER A 101 11.01 23.05 -22.74
C SER A 101 11.75 21.72 -22.99
N PHE A 102 12.14 20.96 -21.94
CA PHE A 102 13.00 19.78 -22.09
C PHE A 102 12.40 18.44 -21.60
N PHE A 103 11.40 18.44 -20.73
CA PHE A 103 10.78 17.21 -20.20
C PHE A 103 9.26 17.30 -20.20
N THR A 104 8.66 17.01 -21.33
CA THR A 104 7.21 17.03 -21.59
C THR A 104 6.41 15.86 -20.98
N SER A 105 6.81 15.30 -19.84
CA SER A 105 6.00 14.27 -19.19
C SER A 105 5.42 14.78 -17.88
N SER A 106 4.39 15.61 -17.93
CA SER A 106 3.53 15.80 -16.76
C SER A 106 2.94 14.43 -16.41
N LYS A 107 3.39 13.85 -15.28
CA LYS A 107 2.83 12.59 -14.80
C LYS A 107 1.35 12.83 -14.46
N ARG A 108 0.47 12.54 -15.41
CA ARG A 108 -0.98 12.55 -15.25
C ARG A 108 -1.50 11.14 -15.44
N LEU A 109 -2.40 10.70 -14.56
CA LEU A 109 -3.03 9.39 -14.60
C LEU A 109 -4.51 9.55 -14.30
N SER A 110 -5.38 9.13 -15.22
CA SER A 110 -6.82 9.11 -15.02
C SER A 110 -7.22 7.99 -14.07
N VAL A 111 -8.28 8.20 -13.29
CA VAL A 111 -8.86 7.16 -12.40
C VAL A 111 -9.27 5.92 -13.19
N ALA A 112 -9.79 6.11 -14.41
CA ALA A 112 -10.14 5.01 -15.32
C ALA A 112 -8.91 4.15 -15.71
N ASP A 113 -7.70 4.74 -15.70
CA ASP A 113 -6.47 4.06 -16.08
C ASP A 113 -5.73 3.42 -14.89
N PHE A 114 -6.29 3.48 -13.68
CA PHE A 114 -5.71 2.78 -12.53
C PHE A 114 -5.79 1.27 -12.77
N GLU A 115 -4.67 0.61 -12.58
CA GLU A 115 -4.55 -0.85 -12.66
C GLU A 115 -4.58 -1.46 -11.26
N THR A 116 -3.81 -0.90 -10.33
CA THR A 116 -3.74 -1.35 -8.94
C THR A 116 -3.64 -0.18 -7.98
N VAL A 117 -4.29 -0.32 -6.83
CA VAL A 117 -4.17 0.61 -5.69
C VAL A 117 -3.85 -0.20 -4.45
N GLU A 118 -2.63 -0.08 -3.98
CA GLU A 118 -2.11 -0.84 -2.85
C GLU A 118 -1.79 0.09 -1.68
N THR A 119 -2.26 -0.25 -0.49
CA THR A 119 -1.96 0.52 0.71
C THR A 119 -1.12 -0.28 1.69
N ASN A 120 0.06 0.22 1.98
CA ASN A 120 0.94 -0.30 3.01
C ASN A 120 0.78 0.50 4.30
N ALA A 121 0.54 -0.20 5.42
CA ALA A 121 0.49 0.40 6.74
C ALA A 121 1.85 0.21 7.43
N VAL A 122 2.55 1.31 7.67
CA VAL A 122 3.77 1.32 8.49
C VAL A 122 3.38 1.61 9.92
N ARG A 123 3.72 0.69 10.80
CA ARG A 123 3.43 0.77 12.22
C ARG A 123 4.48 1.59 12.96
N THR A 124 4.05 2.52 13.79
CA THR A 124 4.89 3.17 14.78
C THR A 124 4.31 2.90 16.17
N LEU A 125 5.11 2.27 17.03
CA LEU A 125 4.74 2.05 18.43
C LEU A 125 4.79 3.40 19.18
N ARG A 126 3.72 3.72 19.92
CA ARG A 126 3.72 4.82 20.88
C ARG A 126 3.98 4.31 22.29
N ARG A 127 4.58 5.14 23.14
CA ARG A 127 4.60 4.91 24.60
C ARG A 127 3.15 4.62 25.06
N ARG A 128 2.93 3.59 25.87
CA ARG A 128 1.64 3.06 26.35
C ARG A 128 0.91 2.06 25.44
N GLY A 129 1.58 1.41 24.49
CA GLY A 129 1.00 0.28 23.75
C GLY A 129 -0.06 0.66 22.70
N SER A 130 -0.31 1.95 22.46
CA SER A 130 -1.15 2.35 21.33
C SER A 130 -0.34 2.29 20.03
N VAL A 131 -0.96 1.80 18.99
CA VAL A 131 -0.34 1.68 17.66
C VAL A 131 -0.79 2.86 16.82
N ARG A 132 0.15 3.55 16.20
CA ARG A 132 -0.15 4.54 15.16
C ARG A 132 0.22 3.97 13.81
N TYR A 133 -0.76 3.87 12.92
CA TYR A 133 -0.52 3.52 11.52
C TYR A 133 -0.17 4.76 10.71
N ARG A 134 0.88 4.64 9.90
CA ARG A 134 1.17 5.55 8.80
C ARG A 134 0.92 4.79 7.51
N TYR A 135 -0.04 5.25 6.76
CA TYR A 135 -0.41 4.64 5.49
C TYR A 135 0.43 5.20 4.35
N ARG A 136 0.77 4.34 3.42
CA ARG A 136 1.43 4.70 2.17
C ARG A 136 0.66 4.03 1.04
N THR A 137 -0.02 4.81 0.23
CA THR A 137 -0.81 4.31 -0.91
C THR A 137 0.01 4.44 -2.18
N LEU A 138 0.16 3.33 -2.89
CA LEU A 138 0.77 3.21 -4.20
C LEU A 138 -0.36 3.07 -5.21
N ILE A 139 -0.38 3.91 -6.24
CA ILE A 139 -1.34 3.86 -7.33
C ILE A 139 -0.55 3.65 -8.61
N ALA A 140 -0.80 2.54 -9.29
CA ALA A 140 -0.14 2.21 -10.55
C ALA A 140 -1.14 2.13 -11.71
N GLY A 141 -0.70 2.55 -12.90
CA GLY A 141 -1.47 2.46 -14.13
C GLY A 141 -0.74 3.04 -15.33
N LYS A 142 -0.91 2.43 -16.50
CA LYS A 142 -0.24 2.83 -17.75
C LYS A 142 1.26 3.07 -17.60
N GLY A 143 1.96 2.24 -16.82
CA GLY A 143 3.40 2.38 -16.56
C GLY A 143 3.80 3.59 -15.71
N LYS A 144 2.85 4.27 -15.07
CA LYS A 144 3.07 5.39 -14.16
C LYS A 144 2.73 4.97 -12.74
N GLU A 145 3.52 5.44 -11.77
CA GLU A 145 3.31 5.18 -10.36
C GLU A 145 3.23 6.48 -9.57
N PHE A 146 2.26 6.56 -8.67
CA PHE A 146 2.10 7.62 -7.69
C PHE A 146 2.17 7.03 -6.28
N VAL A 147 3.04 7.59 -5.46
CA VAL A 147 3.20 7.19 -4.06
C VAL A 147 2.72 8.32 -3.18
N ILE A 148 1.64 8.06 -2.45
CA ILE A 148 1.01 9.01 -1.53
C ILE A 148 1.33 8.55 -0.11
N ALA A 149 2.15 9.32 0.60
CA ALA A 149 2.50 9.02 1.98
C ALA A 149 1.55 9.72 2.96
N SER A 150 1.21 9.05 4.06
CA SER A 150 0.34 9.64 5.07
C SER A 150 0.99 10.85 5.73
N GLY A 151 0.28 11.96 5.75
CA GLY A 151 0.70 13.21 6.38
C GLY A 151 -0.37 13.85 7.24
N GLY A 152 -1.28 13.07 7.85
CA GLY A 152 -2.38 13.62 8.65
C GLY A 152 -3.64 13.90 7.84
N GLU A 153 -4.31 15.03 8.13
CA GLU A 153 -5.60 15.39 7.52
C GLU A 153 -5.58 15.52 5.99
N PRO A 154 -4.55 16.12 5.34
CA PRO A 154 -4.52 16.20 3.87
C PRO A 154 -4.56 14.82 3.19
N TYR A 155 -3.86 13.82 3.77
CA TYR A 155 -3.91 12.44 3.26
C TYR A 155 -5.31 11.84 3.41
N ARG A 156 -5.95 12.02 4.58
CA ARG A 156 -7.29 11.48 4.83
C ARG A 156 -8.32 12.06 3.89
N ARG A 157 -8.30 13.38 3.70
CA ARG A 157 -9.17 14.06 2.74
C ARG A 157 -8.93 13.54 1.32
N PHE A 158 -7.67 13.39 0.93
CA PHE A 158 -7.30 12.88 -0.39
C PHE A 158 -7.83 11.46 -0.64
N ILE A 159 -7.65 10.55 0.32
CA ILE A 159 -8.11 9.16 0.24
C ILE A 159 -9.63 9.07 0.26
N ARG A 160 -10.30 9.91 1.05
CA ARG A 160 -11.77 9.97 1.12
C ARG A 160 -12.40 10.39 -0.21
N GLU A 161 -11.77 11.31 -0.92
CA GLU A 161 -12.26 11.77 -2.23
C GLU A 161 -11.89 10.80 -3.36
N LEU A 162 -10.76 10.13 -3.27
CA LEU A 162 -10.24 9.28 -4.34
C LEU A 162 -10.80 7.85 -4.32
N LEU A 163 -10.71 7.15 -3.17
CA LEU A 163 -10.99 5.71 -3.12
C LEU A 163 -12.42 5.31 -3.48
N PRO A 164 -13.47 6.11 -3.19
CA PRO A 164 -14.83 5.79 -3.63
C PRO A 164 -15.02 5.74 -5.15
N LEU A 165 -14.14 6.42 -5.89
CA LEU A 165 -14.19 6.46 -7.36
C LEU A 165 -13.44 5.28 -8.01
N VAL A 166 -12.73 4.50 -7.22
CA VAL A 166 -11.92 3.37 -7.70
C VAL A 166 -12.73 2.08 -7.59
N HIS A 167 -12.81 1.35 -8.70
CA HIS A 167 -13.50 0.06 -8.74
C HIS A 167 -12.87 -0.92 -7.76
N GLU A 168 -13.68 -1.79 -7.18
CA GLU A 168 -13.28 -2.70 -6.12
C GLU A 168 -12.16 -3.67 -6.53
N ASP A 169 -12.16 -4.12 -7.78
CA ASP A 169 -11.15 -5.05 -8.31
C ASP A 169 -9.72 -4.49 -8.30
N LYS A 170 -9.58 -3.16 -8.31
CA LYS A 170 -8.29 -2.46 -8.26
C LYS A 170 -7.73 -2.27 -6.86
N LEU A 171 -8.58 -2.47 -5.82
CA LEU A 171 -8.23 -2.20 -4.43
C LEU A 171 -7.72 -3.46 -3.72
N ASP A 172 -6.56 -3.34 -3.04
CA ASP A 172 -6.13 -4.34 -2.07
C ASP A 172 -6.97 -4.30 -0.78
N SER A 173 -6.81 -5.27 0.09
CA SER A 173 -7.59 -5.41 1.33
C SER A 173 -7.50 -4.18 2.24
N ARG A 174 -6.35 -3.52 2.28
CA ARG A 174 -6.13 -2.33 3.11
C ARG A 174 -6.68 -1.06 2.49
N SER A 175 -6.60 -0.92 1.17
CA SER A 175 -7.22 0.21 0.45
C SER A 175 -8.74 0.17 0.59
N ARG A 176 -9.34 -1.03 0.55
CA ARG A 176 -10.76 -1.22 0.86
C ARG A 176 -11.10 -0.80 2.29
N ASP A 177 -10.26 -1.19 3.26
CA ASP A 177 -10.43 -0.74 4.64
C ASP A 177 -10.41 0.79 4.79
N LEU A 178 -9.50 1.45 4.10
CA LEU A 178 -9.43 2.91 4.12
C LEU A 178 -10.63 3.55 3.45
N ARG A 179 -11.12 2.98 2.33
CA ARG A 179 -12.32 3.45 1.66
C ARG A 179 -13.55 3.39 2.58
N ASP A 180 -13.72 2.23 3.23
CA ASP A 180 -14.96 1.90 3.95
C ASP A 180 -14.97 2.44 5.39
N TYR A 181 -13.80 2.54 6.03
CA TYR A 181 -13.67 2.79 7.48
C TYR A 181 -12.73 3.94 7.87
N LEU A 182 -12.24 4.74 6.92
CA LEU A 182 -11.39 5.88 7.26
C LEU A 182 -12.23 7.02 7.87
N ALA A 183 -12.44 6.93 9.18
CA ALA A 183 -13.17 7.93 9.94
C ALA A 183 -12.26 9.04 10.48
N GLU A 184 -12.86 10.20 10.82
CA GLU A 184 -12.17 11.25 11.54
C GLU A 184 -11.91 10.82 12.99
N PRO A 185 -10.73 11.11 13.57
CA PRO A 185 -10.41 10.74 14.95
C PRO A 185 -11.45 11.23 15.97
N GLY A 186 -11.87 12.48 15.87
CA GLY A 186 -12.86 13.05 16.79
C GLY A 186 -14.28 12.46 16.64
N PHE A 187 -14.60 11.90 15.48
CA PHE A 187 -15.85 11.17 15.27
C PHE A 187 -15.79 9.77 15.93
N VAL A 188 -14.66 9.09 15.76
CA VAL A 188 -14.41 7.78 16.40
C VAL A 188 -14.40 7.94 17.92
N ASP A 189 -13.76 8.99 18.44
CA ASP A 189 -13.72 9.26 19.88
C ASP A 189 -15.11 9.50 20.45
N ARG A 190 -15.95 10.31 19.80
CA ARG A 190 -17.34 10.53 20.22
C ARG A 190 -18.17 9.25 20.17
N LYS A 191 -18.08 8.47 19.12
CA LYS A 191 -18.77 7.18 19.01
C LYS A 191 -18.34 6.20 20.09
N THR A 192 -17.05 6.15 20.41
CA THR A 192 -16.54 5.26 21.46
C THR A 192 -17.05 5.66 22.82
N GLN A 193 -17.06 6.96 23.14
CA GLN A 193 -17.62 7.48 24.38
C GLN A 193 -19.11 7.14 24.52
N LEU A 194 -19.90 7.34 23.46
CA LEU A 194 -21.33 6.97 23.45
C LEU A 194 -21.55 5.45 23.61
N SER A 195 -20.66 4.63 23.03
CA SER A 195 -20.77 3.17 23.17
C SER A 195 -20.29 2.66 24.54
N GLN A 196 -19.42 3.40 25.24
CA GLN A 196 -19.01 3.07 26.61
C GLN A 196 -20.09 3.36 27.64
N LEU A 197 -20.89 4.42 27.43
CA LEU A 197 -21.99 4.80 28.33
C LEU A 197 -23.15 3.79 28.34
N ALA A 198 -23.23 2.90 27.37
CA ALA A 198 -24.38 1.98 27.20
C ALA A 198 -24.24 0.63 27.88
N SER A 199 -23.17 0.32 28.66
CA SER A 199 -23.04 -1.07 29.12
C SER A 199 -21.98 -1.38 30.17
N GLU A 200 -22.10 -0.88 31.38
CA GLU A 200 -21.41 -1.50 32.53
C GLU A 200 -21.88 -2.94 32.77
N ASP A 201 -23.16 -3.26 32.56
CA ASP A 201 -23.75 -4.58 32.76
C ASP A 201 -23.24 -5.66 31.76
N ILE A 202 -22.72 -5.31 30.60
CA ILE A 202 -22.25 -6.29 29.61
C ILE A 202 -20.80 -6.74 29.86
N LEU A 203 -20.01 -5.95 30.59
CA LEU A 203 -18.60 -6.25 30.87
C LEU A 203 -18.41 -7.39 31.89
N ASP A 204 -19.30 -7.54 32.85
CA ASP A 204 -19.18 -8.57 33.88
C ASP A 204 -19.61 -9.97 33.41
N GLY A 205 -20.58 -10.07 32.52
CA GLY A 205 -20.93 -11.33 31.86
C GLY A 205 -19.86 -11.86 30.90
N ALA A 206 -18.99 -10.96 30.33
CA ALA A 206 -17.98 -11.36 29.35
C ALA A 206 -16.75 -12.06 29.95
N LYS A 207 -16.48 -11.90 31.23
CA LYS A 207 -15.33 -12.54 31.91
C LYS A 207 -15.57 -14.04 32.15
N THR A 208 -16.81 -14.48 32.23
CA THR A 208 -17.20 -15.86 32.56
C THR A 208 -17.29 -16.80 31.37
N ASP A 209 -17.63 -16.32 30.16
CA ASP A 209 -17.97 -17.20 29.04
C ASP A 209 -16.83 -17.54 28.08
N TYR A 210 -15.65 -16.91 28.20
CA TYR A 210 -14.48 -17.19 27.34
C TYR A 210 -13.49 -18.21 27.91
N ARG A 211 -13.88 -19.03 28.91
CA ARG A 211 -13.15 -20.26 29.24
C ARG A 211 -13.53 -21.40 28.29
N VAL A 212 -13.25 -21.24 27.01
CA VAL A 212 -13.21 -22.37 26.08
C VAL A 212 -11.88 -23.09 26.30
N GLY A 213 -11.90 -24.12 27.10
CA GLY A 213 -10.71 -24.94 27.40
C GLY A 213 -10.82 -25.81 28.67
N GLY A 214 -11.96 -25.88 29.29
CA GLY A 214 -12.23 -26.82 30.38
C GLY A 214 -12.82 -28.14 29.87
N LYS A 215 -12.23 -29.26 30.28
CA LYS A 215 -12.58 -30.64 29.92
C LYS A 215 -14.00 -31.12 30.35
N HIS A 216 -14.93 -30.24 30.53
CA HIS A 216 -16.33 -30.63 30.82
C HIS A 216 -17.26 -29.81 29.93
N GLY A 217 -17.45 -30.30 28.70
CA GLY A 217 -18.46 -29.83 27.79
C GLY A 217 -19.87 -30.01 28.31
N LYS A 218 -20.39 -29.12 29.12
CA LYS A 218 -21.80 -28.82 29.07
C LYS A 218 -22.02 -28.03 27.79
N ARG A 219 -22.55 -28.71 26.80
CA ARG A 219 -23.17 -28.16 25.62
C ARG A 219 -24.14 -27.09 26.11
N VAL A 220 -23.71 -25.83 26.09
CA VAL A 220 -24.63 -24.71 26.21
C VAL A 220 -25.48 -24.82 24.96
N GLU A 221 -26.64 -25.40 25.06
CA GLU A 221 -27.69 -25.28 24.06
C GLU A 221 -27.87 -23.79 23.87
N ALA A 222 -27.40 -23.32 22.71
CA ALA A 222 -27.48 -21.95 22.34
C ALA A 222 -28.91 -21.49 22.55
N ILE A 223 -29.06 -20.44 23.31
CA ILE A 223 -30.22 -19.59 23.28
C ILE A 223 -30.36 -19.17 21.82
N THR A 224 -31.12 -19.94 21.06
CA THR A 224 -31.68 -19.58 19.76
C THR A 224 -32.91 -18.70 20.00
N ALA A 225 -32.77 -17.69 20.84
CA ALA A 225 -33.64 -16.54 20.76
C ALA A 225 -33.28 -15.86 19.45
N GLU A 226 -34.18 -15.82 18.50
CA GLU A 226 -34.04 -15.00 17.30
C GLU A 226 -33.70 -13.60 17.77
N ALA A 227 -32.46 -13.13 17.41
CA ALA A 227 -32.02 -11.82 17.81
C ALA A 227 -33.04 -10.80 17.30
N SER A 228 -33.48 -9.91 18.19
CA SER A 228 -34.45 -8.88 17.79
C SER A 228 -33.87 -8.01 16.67
N ALA A 229 -34.71 -7.38 15.86
CA ALA A 229 -34.24 -6.46 14.80
C ALA A 229 -33.32 -5.36 15.37
N GLN A 230 -33.60 -4.88 16.59
CA GLN A 230 -32.76 -3.90 17.29
C GLN A 230 -31.38 -4.47 17.66
N ASP A 231 -31.33 -5.75 18.09
CA ASP A 231 -30.07 -6.41 18.40
C ASP A 231 -29.19 -6.61 17.15
N LEU A 232 -29.80 -6.96 16.03
CA LEU A 232 -29.11 -7.10 14.74
C LEU A 232 -28.53 -5.76 14.28
N GLU A 233 -29.31 -4.68 14.37
CA GLU A 233 -28.86 -3.33 14.07
C GLU A 233 -27.68 -2.91 14.98
N ARG A 234 -27.82 -3.19 16.29
CA ARG A 234 -26.75 -2.92 17.26
C ARG A 234 -25.48 -3.71 16.94
N ALA A 235 -25.59 -4.99 16.59
CA ALA A 235 -24.46 -5.79 16.17
C ALA A 235 -23.78 -5.22 14.92
N HIS A 236 -24.55 -4.74 13.94
CA HIS A 236 -24.05 -4.11 12.74
C HIS A 236 -23.30 -2.79 13.05
N LEU A 237 -23.85 -1.95 13.92
CA LEU A 237 -23.20 -0.70 14.37
C LEU A 237 -21.88 -0.99 15.12
N LEU A 238 -21.88 -1.99 16.01
CA LEU A 238 -20.66 -2.41 16.73
C LEU A 238 -19.61 -3.00 15.79
N ARG A 239 -20.01 -3.77 14.77
CA ARG A 239 -19.12 -4.28 13.72
C ARG A 239 -18.44 -3.13 12.97
N ARG A 240 -19.22 -2.13 12.54
CA ARG A 240 -18.70 -0.93 11.84
C ARG A 240 -17.74 -0.16 12.72
N LEU A 241 -18.12 0.12 13.98
CA LEU A 241 -17.25 0.79 14.96
C LEU A 241 -15.95 0.00 15.19
N GLY A 242 -16.02 -1.32 15.29
CA GLY A 242 -14.86 -2.19 15.43
C GLY A 242 -13.86 -2.03 14.28
N ASN A 243 -14.35 -1.95 13.04
CA ASN A 243 -13.50 -1.71 11.86
C ASN A 243 -12.93 -0.29 11.82
N GLU A 244 -13.71 0.74 12.15
CA GLU A 244 -13.24 2.13 12.25
C GLU A 244 -12.09 2.24 13.28
N LEU A 245 -12.27 1.63 14.47
CA LEU A 245 -11.26 1.58 15.53
C LEU A 245 -10.00 0.80 15.10
N ARG A 246 -10.17 -0.33 14.39
CA ARG A 246 -9.07 -1.13 13.85
C ARG A 246 -8.22 -0.33 12.86
N VAL A 247 -8.85 0.36 11.93
CA VAL A 247 -8.17 1.23 10.94
C VAL A 247 -7.50 2.42 11.65
N ALA A 248 -8.10 2.97 12.70
CA ALA A 248 -7.50 4.03 13.51
C ALA A 248 -6.33 3.55 14.40
N GLY A 249 -6.12 2.22 14.54
CA GLY A 249 -5.06 1.64 15.38
C GLY A 249 -5.43 1.47 16.86
N ARG A 250 -6.69 1.67 17.22
CA ARG A 250 -7.24 1.48 18.58
C ARG A 250 -7.67 0.02 18.77
N LEU A 251 -6.71 -0.92 18.69
CA LEU A 251 -6.97 -2.34 18.53
C LEU A 251 -7.67 -2.98 19.74
N ARG A 252 -7.41 -2.50 20.97
CA ARG A 252 -8.07 -3.02 22.18
C ARG A 252 -9.56 -2.70 22.19
N GLU A 253 -9.90 -1.46 21.89
CA GLU A 253 -11.28 -1.00 21.81
C GLU A 253 -12.05 -1.62 20.65
N ALA A 254 -11.36 -1.81 19.49
CA ALA A 254 -11.92 -2.60 18.40
C ALA A 254 -12.26 -4.03 18.85
N GLY A 255 -11.38 -4.65 19.64
CA GLY A 255 -11.61 -5.98 20.22
C GLY A 255 -12.85 -6.04 21.09
N GLU A 256 -13.08 -5.02 21.90
CA GLU A 256 -14.27 -4.93 22.73
C GLU A 256 -15.55 -4.78 21.89
N ALA A 257 -15.53 -3.90 20.89
CA ALA A 257 -16.67 -3.71 19.99
C ALA A 257 -17.05 -5.03 19.28
N PHE A 258 -16.05 -5.76 18.75
CA PHE A 258 -16.31 -7.04 18.10
C PHE A 258 -16.78 -8.13 19.06
N ARG A 259 -16.25 -8.19 20.30
CA ARG A 259 -16.74 -9.16 21.30
C ARG A 259 -18.21 -8.93 21.63
N ARG A 260 -18.63 -7.67 21.80
CA ARG A 260 -20.02 -7.30 22.04
C ARG A 260 -20.91 -7.68 20.85
N ALA A 261 -20.46 -7.41 19.62
CA ALA A 261 -21.20 -7.80 18.43
C ALA A 261 -21.34 -9.33 18.32
N LEU A 262 -20.26 -10.08 18.60
CA LEU A 262 -20.27 -11.56 18.56
C LEU A 262 -21.16 -12.20 19.63
N LYS A 263 -21.43 -11.52 20.74
CA LYS A 263 -22.41 -12.00 21.73
C LYS A 263 -23.84 -11.97 21.17
N VAL A 264 -24.14 -10.95 20.38
CA VAL A 264 -25.45 -10.78 19.76
C VAL A 264 -25.65 -11.74 18.58
N THR A 265 -24.62 -11.78 17.69
CA THR A 265 -24.67 -12.57 16.45
C THR A 265 -23.46 -13.49 16.31
N PRO A 266 -23.38 -14.58 17.12
CA PRO A 266 -22.19 -15.44 17.16
C PRO A 266 -21.96 -16.22 15.86
N LYS A 267 -22.99 -16.44 15.03
CA LYS A 267 -22.92 -17.21 13.78
C LYS A 267 -22.65 -16.35 12.54
N ALA A 268 -22.65 -15.03 12.64
CA ALA A 268 -22.47 -14.15 11.50
C ALA A 268 -21.08 -14.29 10.86
N ALA A 269 -21.02 -14.77 9.62
CA ALA A 269 -19.78 -14.99 8.88
C ALA A 269 -18.98 -13.70 8.69
N TRP A 270 -19.64 -12.61 8.28
CA TRP A 270 -19.03 -11.29 8.11
C TRP A 270 -18.40 -10.74 9.40
N LEU A 271 -19.06 -10.93 10.53
CA LEU A 271 -18.56 -10.49 11.81
C LEU A 271 -17.32 -11.29 12.23
N MET A 272 -17.33 -12.59 12.00
CA MET A 272 -16.18 -13.47 12.27
C MET A 272 -15.00 -13.14 11.36
N TYR A 273 -15.24 -12.82 10.11
CA TYR A 273 -14.22 -12.34 9.15
C TYR A 273 -13.56 -11.05 9.65
N ASP A 274 -14.33 -10.03 10.03
CA ASP A 274 -13.79 -8.76 10.50
C ASP A 274 -13.05 -8.92 11.84
N PHE A 275 -13.54 -9.77 12.74
CA PHE A 275 -12.84 -10.11 13.97
C PHE A 275 -11.50 -10.82 13.70
N ALA A 276 -11.45 -11.71 12.73
CA ALA A 276 -10.20 -12.35 12.31
C ALA A 276 -9.16 -11.33 11.80
N ARG A 277 -9.62 -10.33 11.05
CA ARG A 277 -8.75 -9.23 10.57
C ARG A 277 -8.23 -8.36 11.72
N LEU A 278 -9.03 -8.15 12.75
CA LEU A 278 -8.57 -7.51 13.98
C LEU A 278 -7.47 -8.34 14.65
N LEU A 279 -7.70 -9.65 14.85
CA LEU A 279 -6.68 -10.54 15.45
C LEU A 279 -5.37 -10.52 14.68
N ARG A 280 -5.41 -10.48 13.34
CA ARG A 280 -4.23 -10.30 12.50
C ARG A 280 -3.53 -8.96 12.76
N SER A 281 -4.30 -7.88 12.88
CA SER A 281 -3.75 -6.55 13.19
C SER A 281 -3.07 -6.51 14.56
N GLN A 282 -3.66 -7.17 15.56
CA GLN A 282 -3.08 -7.34 16.89
C GLN A 282 -1.81 -8.22 16.84
N ALA A 283 -1.87 -9.36 16.15
CA ALA A 283 -0.71 -10.24 15.94
C ALA A 283 0.47 -9.49 15.33
N SER A 284 0.21 -8.68 14.31
CA SER A 284 1.23 -7.82 13.70
C SER A 284 1.72 -6.74 14.67
N ALA A 285 0.84 -6.18 15.52
CA ALA A 285 1.19 -5.15 16.48
C ALA A 285 2.07 -5.68 17.61
N GLU A 286 1.77 -6.85 18.12
CA GLU A 286 2.41 -7.46 19.29
C GLU A 286 3.49 -8.47 18.90
N SER A 287 3.63 -8.79 17.59
CA SER A 287 4.48 -9.86 17.05
C SER A 287 4.15 -11.22 17.67
N ASP A 288 2.84 -11.46 17.93
CA ASP A 288 2.35 -12.68 18.60
C ASP A 288 1.85 -13.71 17.58
N ALA A 289 2.58 -14.82 17.46
CA ALA A 289 2.24 -15.93 16.58
C ALA A 289 0.93 -16.64 17.01
N ARG A 290 0.56 -16.61 18.30
CA ARG A 290 -0.68 -17.23 18.80
C ARG A 290 -1.90 -16.47 18.31
N LEU A 291 -1.84 -15.13 18.29
CA LEU A 291 -2.90 -14.30 17.74
C LEU A 291 -3.06 -14.53 16.22
N LEU A 292 -1.96 -14.74 15.51
CA LEU A 292 -2.01 -15.09 14.09
C LEU A 292 -2.69 -16.45 13.86
N GLN A 293 -2.40 -17.44 14.68
CA GLN A 293 -3.07 -18.74 14.61
C GLN A 293 -4.58 -18.62 14.91
N ARG A 294 -4.96 -17.82 15.91
CA ARG A 294 -6.38 -17.53 16.22
C ARG A 294 -7.06 -16.81 15.05
N SER A 295 -6.37 -15.89 14.39
CA SER A 295 -6.89 -15.23 13.18
C SER A 295 -7.16 -16.23 12.07
N ARG A 296 -6.24 -17.17 11.80
CA ARG A 296 -6.45 -18.25 10.82
C ARG A 296 -7.64 -19.13 11.18
N ALA A 297 -7.77 -19.53 12.45
CA ALA A 297 -8.91 -20.32 12.92
C ALA A 297 -10.24 -19.57 12.73
N ALA A 298 -10.28 -18.29 13.05
CA ALA A 298 -11.47 -17.45 12.85
C ALA A 298 -11.81 -17.29 11.37
N LEU A 299 -10.82 -17.15 10.46
CA LEU A 299 -11.05 -17.10 9.01
C LEU A 299 -11.61 -18.43 8.47
N ARG A 300 -11.10 -19.57 8.94
CA ARG A 300 -11.65 -20.89 8.56
C ARG A 300 -13.09 -21.04 9.00
N LEU A 301 -13.41 -20.60 10.22
CA LEU A 301 -14.77 -20.61 10.72
C LEU A 301 -15.68 -19.66 9.92
N ALA A 302 -15.18 -18.49 9.55
CA ALA A 302 -15.90 -17.57 8.67
C ALA A 302 -16.16 -18.21 7.30
N ALA A 303 -15.18 -18.92 6.71
CA ALA A 303 -15.34 -19.62 5.43
C ALA A 303 -16.40 -20.74 5.50
N MET A 304 -16.45 -21.49 6.61
CA MET A 304 -17.49 -22.52 6.81
C MET A 304 -18.90 -21.94 6.96
N ARG A 305 -19.00 -20.70 7.45
CA ARG A 305 -20.29 -20.02 7.68
C ARG A 305 -20.69 -19.08 6.55
N ALA A 306 -19.78 -18.81 5.63
CA ALA A 306 -20.04 -17.93 4.49
C ALA A 306 -20.96 -18.60 3.45
N ASP A 307 -21.16 -19.92 3.57
CA ASP A 307 -21.93 -20.72 2.61
C ASP A 307 -21.53 -20.35 1.16
N ASP A 308 -22.46 -19.80 0.37
CA ASP A 308 -22.25 -19.42 -1.03
C ASP A 308 -22.17 -17.90 -1.22
N ASP A 309 -21.74 -17.15 -0.18
CA ASP A 309 -21.55 -15.70 -0.28
C ASP A 309 -20.37 -15.36 -1.22
N LEU A 310 -20.71 -15.00 -2.46
CA LEU A 310 -19.77 -14.66 -3.54
C LEU A 310 -18.93 -13.40 -3.26
N VAL A 311 -19.37 -12.56 -2.31
CA VAL A 311 -18.62 -11.36 -1.92
C VAL A 311 -17.66 -11.68 -0.78
N LEU A 312 -18.08 -12.47 0.19
CA LEU A 312 -17.29 -12.76 1.39
C LEU A 312 -16.20 -13.82 1.16
N LEU A 313 -16.49 -14.86 0.40
CA LEU A 313 -15.55 -15.97 0.15
C LEU A 313 -14.20 -15.50 -0.45
N PRO A 314 -14.14 -14.67 -1.51
CA PRO A 314 -12.87 -14.17 -2.04
C PRO A 314 -12.12 -13.29 -1.04
N LEU A 315 -12.83 -12.52 -0.21
CA LEU A 315 -12.21 -11.70 0.84
C LEU A 315 -11.57 -12.55 1.94
N ILE A 316 -12.23 -13.66 2.31
CA ILE A 316 -11.66 -14.64 3.23
C ILE A 316 -10.44 -15.30 2.62
N GLY A 317 -10.51 -15.70 1.35
CA GLY A 317 -9.38 -16.28 0.62
C GLY A 317 -8.15 -15.36 0.59
N GLU A 318 -8.33 -14.09 0.26
CA GLU A 318 -7.28 -13.06 0.30
C GLU A 318 -6.68 -12.92 1.72
N SER A 319 -7.54 -12.85 2.75
CA SER A 319 -7.08 -12.73 4.14
C SER A 319 -6.35 -13.97 4.64
N LEU A 320 -6.72 -15.17 4.20
CA LEU A 320 -6.01 -16.41 4.50
C LEU A 320 -4.62 -16.42 3.84
N LEU A 321 -4.49 -15.94 2.59
CA LEU A 321 -3.20 -15.76 1.91
C LEU A 321 -2.28 -14.78 2.66
N GLU A 322 -2.82 -13.67 3.13
CA GLU A 322 -2.08 -12.70 3.95
C GLU A 322 -1.64 -13.28 5.30
N CYS A 323 -2.40 -14.25 5.84
CA CYS A 323 -2.02 -14.99 7.04
C CYS A 323 -1.08 -16.17 6.78
N GLY A 324 -0.77 -16.48 5.51
CA GLY A 324 0.11 -17.59 5.11
C GLY A 324 -0.57 -18.97 5.16
N ASP A 325 -1.89 -19.04 5.04
CA ASP A 325 -2.66 -20.29 4.95
C ASP A 325 -3.13 -20.54 3.51
N SER A 326 -2.17 -20.85 2.62
CA SER A 326 -2.43 -21.02 1.19
C SER A 326 -3.39 -22.17 0.88
N ARG A 327 -3.40 -23.24 1.70
CA ARG A 327 -4.29 -24.38 1.50
C ARG A 327 -5.77 -24.00 1.67
N GLN A 328 -6.11 -23.36 2.76
CA GLN A 328 -7.48 -22.92 3.02
C GLN A 328 -7.90 -21.77 2.12
N ALA A 329 -6.96 -20.88 1.79
CA ALA A 329 -7.19 -19.82 0.82
C ALA A 329 -7.59 -20.39 -0.54
N ARG A 330 -6.88 -21.44 -1.02
CA ARG A 330 -7.23 -22.11 -2.27
C ARG A 330 -8.65 -22.69 -2.23
N GLN A 331 -9.01 -23.34 -1.16
CA GLN A 331 -10.36 -23.92 -1.03
C GLN A 331 -11.45 -22.85 -1.12
N ALA A 332 -11.28 -21.73 -0.42
CA ALA A 332 -12.24 -20.63 -0.47
C ALA A 332 -12.32 -19.98 -1.85
N LEU A 333 -11.15 -19.71 -2.49
CA LEU A 333 -11.09 -19.09 -3.80
C LEU A 333 -11.57 -20.03 -4.91
N GLN A 334 -11.26 -21.32 -4.84
CA GLN A 334 -11.75 -22.33 -5.79
C GLN A 334 -13.27 -22.44 -5.68
N LYS A 335 -13.82 -22.55 -4.46
CA LYS A 335 -15.26 -22.52 -4.25
C LYS A 335 -15.93 -21.28 -4.87
N THR A 336 -15.28 -20.10 -4.73
CA THR A 336 -15.77 -18.88 -5.38
C THR A 336 -15.81 -19.02 -6.91
N VAL A 337 -14.75 -19.56 -7.52
CA VAL A 337 -14.68 -19.76 -8.98
C VAL A 337 -15.68 -20.81 -9.46
N ASP A 338 -15.92 -21.85 -8.66
CA ASP A 338 -16.90 -22.90 -8.98
C ASP A 338 -18.33 -22.36 -8.96
N LEU A 339 -18.62 -21.41 -8.05
CA LEU A 339 -19.93 -20.74 -7.97
C LEU A 339 -20.07 -19.59 -8.99
N ASP A 340 -19.01 -18.82 -9.19
CA ASP A 340 -18.94 -17.69 -10.13
C ASP A 340 -17.61 -17.71 -10.87
N ASN A 341 -17.61 -18.28 -12.06
CA ASN A 341 -16.43 -18.34 -12.93
C ASN A 341 -15.92 -16.97 -13.37
N GLY A 342 -16.77 -15.94 -13.27
CA GLY A 342 -16.48 -14.53 -13.60
C GLY A 342 -15.78 -13.76 -12.50
N ASN A 343 -15.49 -14.35 -11.35
CA ASN A 343 -14.91 -13.63 -10.23
C ASN A 343 -13.42 -13.32 -10.43
N PHE A 344 -13.12 -12.08 -10.80
CA PHE A 344 -11.76 -11.59 -11.06
C PHE A 344 -10.85 -11.78 -9.85
N LYS A 345 -11.28 -11.41 -8.64
CA LYS A 345 -10.45 -11.49 -7.42
C LYS A 345 -10.08 -12.92 -7.05
N ALA A 346 -11.02 -13.86 -7.22
CA ALA A 346 -10.75 -15.26 -6.97
C ALA A 346 -9.70 -15.81 -7.95
N ARG A 347 -9.77 -15.46 -9.23
CA ARG A 347 -8.77 -15.80 -10.23
C ARG A 347 -7.39 -15.22 -9.91
N MET A 348 -7.33 -13.95 -9.52
CA MET A 348 -6.09 -13.31 -9.09
C MET A 348 -5.47 -13.97 -7.85
N GLY A 349 -6.29 -14.30 -6.85
CA GLY A 349 -5.83 -14.99 -5.66
C GLY A 349 -5.30 -16.41 -5.95
N LEU A 350 -5.93 -17.14 -6.89
CA LEU A 350 -5.43 -18.46 -7.34
C LEU A 350 -4.12 -18.33 -8.11
N ALA A 351 -3.95 -17.28 -8.93
CA ALA A 351 -2.67 -16.98 -9.58
C ALA A 351 -1.55 -16.74 -8.55
N ASP A 352 -1.82 -15.97 -7.49
CA ASP A 352 -0.89 -15.73 -6.39
C ASP A 352 -0.48 -17.02 -5.67
N ILE A 353 -1.42 -17.94 -5.45
CA ILE A 353 -1.13 -19.24 -4.84
C ILE A 353 -0.24 -20.06 -5.77
N ALA A 354 -0.60 -20.15 -7.05
CA ALA A 354 0.17 -20.89 -8.04
C ALA A 354 1.60 -20.34 -8.17
N LEU A 355 1.77 -19.00 -8.10
CA LEU A 355 3.07 -18.35 -8.12
C LEU A 355 3.92 -18.73 -6.90
N ARG A 356 3.34 -18.75 -5.71
CA ARG A 356 4.04 -19.18 -4.47
C ARG A 356 4.46 -20.64 -4.51
N GLU A 357 3.76 -21.45 -5.28
CA GLU A 357 4.09 -22.88 -5.50
C GLU A 357 5.04 -23.11 -6.67
N GLY A 358 5.41 -22.08 -7.42
CA GLY A 358 6.27 -22.18 -8.59
C GLY A 358 5.61 -22.81 -9.81
N LYS A 359 4.26 -22.87 -9.86
CA LYS A 359 3.48 -23.49 -10.94
C LYS A 359 3.14 -22.48 -12.03
N LEU A 360 4.12 -22.13 -12.90
CA LEU A 360 3.96 -21.07 -13.90
C LEU A 360 2.80 -21.30 -14.85
N ALA A 361 2.56 -22.52 -15.31
CA ALA A 361 1.44 -22.84 -16.19
C ALA A 361 0.07 -22.48 -15.56
N HIS A 362 -0.11 -22.76 -14.26
CA HIS A 362 -1.33 -22.36 -13.55
C HIS A 362 -1.42 -20.85 -13.37
N VAL A 363 -0.29 -20.16 -13.13
CA VAL A 363 -0.24 -18.69 -13.06
C VAL A 363 -0.74 -18.09 -14.38
N ILE A 364 -0.20 -18.56 -15.51
CA ILE A 364 -0.57 -18.10 -16.85
C ILE A 364 -2.07 -18.33 -17.10
N HIS A 365 -2.56 -19.53 -16.78
CA HIS A 365 -3.97 -19.87 -16.93
C HIS A 365 -4.88 -18.92 -16.12
N HIS A 366 -4.60 -18.72 -14.84
CA HIS A 366 -5.43 -17.85 -13.99
C HIS A 366 -5.39 -16.40 -14.43
N TYR A 367 -4.24 -15.86 -14.85
CA TYR A 367 -4.16 -14.50 -15.40
C TYR A 367 -4.88 -14.37 -16.74
N HIS A 368 -4.84 -15.41 -17.58
CA HIS A 368 -5.61 -15.44 -18.83
C HIS A 368 -7.11 -15.35 -18.56
N GLU A 369 -7.63 -16.19 -17.68
CA GLU A 369 -9.03 -16.16 -17.27
C GLU A 369 -9.39 -14.85 -16.57
N ALA A 370 -8.56 -14.31 -15.68
CA ALA A 370 -8.75 -13.01 -15.05
C ALA A 370 -8.86 -11.88 -16.09
N ALA A 371 -8.01 -11.88 -17.13
CA ALA A 371 -8.07 -10.88 -18.18
C ALA A 371 -9.39 -10.94 -18.97
N ARG A 372 -9.95 -12.15 -19.15
CA ARG A 372 -11.20 -12.37 -19.88
C ARG A 372 -12.43 -11.90 -19.10
N VAL A 373 -12.42 -12.06 -17.77
CA VAL A 373 -13.56 -11.73 -16.90
C VAL A 373 -13.46 -10.33 -16.26
N ALA A 374 -12.38 -9.61 -16.52
CA ALA A 374 -12.16 -8.29 -15.93
C ALA A 374 -13.25 -7.30 -16.31
N SER A 375 -13.83 -6.62 -15.33
CA SER A 375 -14.91 -5.64 -15.47
C SER A 375 -14.47 -4.35 -16.19
N GLU A 376 -13.18 -3.99 -16.05
CA GLU A 376 -12.62 -2.78 -16.62
C GLU A 376 -11.38 -3.04 -17.49
N GLN A 377 -11.24 -2.26 -18.57
CA GLN A 377 -10.12 -2.37 -19.51
C GLN A 377 -8.75 -2.19 -18.84
N ALA A 378 -8.63 -1.36 -17.80
CA ALA A 378 -7.37 -1.16 -17.10
C ALA A 378 -6.93 -2.42 -16.36
N VAL A 379 -7.86 -3.09 -15.70
CA VAL A 379 -7.65 -4.35 -14.97
C VAL A 379 -7.35 -5.48 -15.95
N ALA A 380 -8.08 -5.54 -17.07
CA ALA A 380 -7.81 -6.50 -18.15
C ALA A 380 -6.38 -6.33 -18.71
N ARG A 381 -5.95 -5.09 -18.97
CA ARG A 381 -4.57 -4.81 -19.42
C ARG A 381 -3.52 -5.25 -18.40
N TYR A 382 -3.80 -5.04 -17.11
CA TYR A 382 -2.92 -5.52 -16.04
C TYR A 382 -2.77 -7.05 -16.08
N ALA A 383 -3.89 -7.78 -16.07
CA ALA A 383 -3.89 -9.23 -16.09
C ALA A 383 -3.22 -9.80 -17.37
N THR A 384 -3.48 -9.19 -18.54
CA THR A 384 -2.83 -9.56 -19.81
C THR A 384 -1.32 -9.37 -19.74
N ARG A 385 -0.85 -8.24 -19.21
CA ARG A 385 0.59 -7.97 -19.06
C ARG A 385 1.27 -8.94 -18.10
N GLU A 386 0.62 -9.30 -17.00
CA GLU A 386 1.14 -10.32 -16.07
C GLU A 386 1.17 -11.71 -16.74
N ARG A 387 0.10 -12.10 -17.46
CA ARG A 387 0.08 -13.33 -18.24
C ARG A 387 1.27 -13.38 -19.20
N ASP A 388 1.44 -12.35 -20.04
CA ASP A 388 2.48 -12.30 -21.05
C ASP A 388 3.89 -12.39 -20.42
N TYR A 389 4.08 -11.72 -19.28
CA TYR A 389 5.32 -11.79 -18.52
C TYR A 389 5.63 -13.22 -18.03
N TYR A 390 4.64 -13.91 -17.45
CA TYR A 390 4.85 -15.28 -16.96
C TYR A 390 4.92 -16.29 -18.10
N THR A 391 4.26 -16.06 -19.23
CA THR A 391 4.42 -16.87 -20.44
C THR A 391 5.87 -16.82 -20.93
N MET A 392 6.45 -15.62 -21.04
CA MET A 392 7.86 -15.47 -21.41
C MET A 392 8.80 -16.15 -20.42
N LEU A 393 8.53 -16.06 -19.11
CA LEU A 393 9.34 -16.76 -18.10
C LEU A 393 9.23 -18.28 -18.18
N ASN A 394 8.11 -18.81 -18.71
CA ASN A 394 7.89 -20.23 -18.86
C ASN A 394 8.49 -20.79 -20.15
N ASP A 395 8.48 -20.01 -21.23
CA ASP A 395 8.81 -20.46 -22.58
C ASP A 395 10.24 -20.12 -23.01
N ASP A 396 10.91 -19.17 -22.31
CA ASP A 396 12.25 -18.67 -22.66
C ASP A 396 13.19 -18.78 -21.46
N ASP A 397 14.06 -19.77 -21.47
CA ASP A 397 15.06 -20.04 -20.42
C ASP A 397 16.10 -18.90 -20.31
N ASP A 398 16.46 -18.25 -21.41
CA ASP A 398 17.39 -17.13 -21.41
C ASP A 398 16.76 -15.88 -20.78
N TYR A 399 15.48 -15.64 -21.06
CA TYR A 399 14.71 -14.60 -20.41
C TYR A 399 14.58 -14.85 -18.90
N LEU A 400 14.29 -16.09 -18.51
CA LEU A 400 14.22 -16.52 -17.11
C LEU A 400 15.56 -16.28 -16.40
N ALA A 401 16.67 -16.71 -17.01
CA ALA A 401 18.01 -16.52 -16.44
C ALA A 401 18.36 -15.03 -16.27
N THR A 402 18.00 -14.19 -17.25
CA THR A 402 18.20 -12.73 -17.21
C THR A 402 17.38 -12.09 -16.11
N GLU A 403 16.12 -12.48 -15.96
CA GLU A 403 15.22 -11.93 -14.95
C GLU A 403 15.62 -12.37 -13.53
N LEU A 404 16.07 -13.62 -13.34
CA LEU A 404 16.64 -14.09 -12.08
C LEU A 404 17.90 -13.31 -11.70
N ARG A 405 18.82 -13.04 -12.65
CA ARG A 405 19.99 -12.19 -12.45
C ARG A 405 19.55 -10.78 -12.02
N ARG A 406 18.57 -10.18 -12.70
CA ARG A 406 18.03 -8.86 -12.35
C ARG A 406 17.48 -8.81 -10.93
N ILE A 407 16.66 -9.80 -10.53
CA ILE A 407 16.07 -9.89 -9.19
C ILE A 407 17.18 -10.04 -8.13
N ASN A 408 18.16 -10.89 -8.38
CA ASN A 408 19.30 -11.07 -7.48
C ASN A 408 20.09 -9.77 -7.31
N TRP A 409 20.39 -9.07 -8.41
CA TRP A 409 21.03 -7.77 -8.38
C TRP A 409 20.25 -6.73 -7.58
N LEU A 410 18.94 -6.66 -7.76
CA LEU A 410 18.07 -5.77 -6.98
C LEU A 410 18.12 -6.08 -5.48
N GLN A 411 18.10 -7.37 -5.12
CA GLN A 411 18.22 -7.80 -3.72
C GLN A 411 19.59 -7.42 -3.13
N HIS A 412 20.67 -7.66 -3.87
CA HIS A 412 22.03 -7.27 -3.46
C HIS A 412 22.13 -5.75 -3.33
N ALA A 413 21.71 -4.98 -4.32
CA ALA A 413 21.76 -3.53 -4.29
C ALA A 413 20.94 -2.94 -3.12
N THR A 414 19.79 -3.52 -2.78
CA THR A 414 18.99 -3.09 -1.61
C THR A 414 19.66 -3.44 -0.27
N ARG A 415 20.39 -4.54 -0.18
CA ARG A 415 21.20 -4.90 1.01
C ARG A 415 22.38 -3.95 1.16
N VAL A 416 23.14 -3.77 0.08
CA VAL A 416 24.29 -2.84 0.02
C VAL A 416 23.87 -1.43 0.41
N ARG A 417 22.75 -0.93 -0.14
CA ARG A 417 22.22 0.41 0.20
C ARG A 417 21.90 0.55 1.69
N ARG A 418 21.32 -0.50 2.32
CA ARG A 418 21.02 -0.49 3.76
C ARG A 418 22.29 -0.52 4.62
N LEU A 419 23.28 -1.31 4.24
CA LEU A 419 24.58 -1.35 4.90
C LEU A 419 25.30 -0.02 4.76
N ALA A 420 25.43 0.49 3.54
CA ALA A 420 26.07 1.79 3.26
C ALA A 420 25.43 2.93 4.07
N ALA A 421 24.09 2.98 4.19
CA ALA A 421 23.42 3.98 5.02
C ALA A 421 23.79 3.88 6.51
N ARG A 422 23.97 2.66 7.05
CA ARG A 422 24.44 2.45 8.44
C ARG A 422 25.89 2.89 8.60
N THR A 423 26.74 2.55 7.62
CA THR A 423 28.16 2.94 7.61
C THR A 423 28.34 4.44 7.49
N ILE A 424 27.53 5.14 6.68
CA ILE A 424 27.52 6.62 6.60
C ILE A 424 27.24 7.21 7.98
N ASN A 425 26.19 6.74 8.67
CA ASN A 425 25.86 7.26 10.01
C ASN A 425 26.98 7.00 11.01
N ALA A 426 27.59 5.81 11.01
CA ALA A 426 28.72 5.47 11.89
C ALA A 426 29.95 6.34 11.55
N GLY A 427 30.25 6.53 10.26
CA GLY A 427 31.36 7.36 9.80
C GLY A 427 31.17 8.84 10.17
N ILE A 428 29.96 9.38 10.06
CA ILE A 428 29.65 10.75 10.48
C ILE A 428 29.82 10.90 11.99
N LEU A 429 29.32 9.96 12.79
CA LEU A 429 29.49 9.97 14.25
C LEU A 429 30.99 9.92 14.64
N LEU A 430 31.75 9.06 13.97
CA LEU A 430 33.19 8.94 14.20
C LEU A 430 33.94 10.21 13.77
N ALA A 431 33.55 10.84 12.65
CA ALA A 431 34.13 12.08 12.19
C ALA A 431 33.87 13.24 13.16
N LEU A 432 32.65 13.33 13.71
CA LEU A 432 32.30 14.33 14.71
C LEU A 432 33.04 14.10 16.03
N ALA A 433 33.07 12.87 16.53
CA ALA A 433 33.79 12.52 17.76
C ALA A 433 35.30 12.73 17.60
N GLY A 434 35.87 12.36 16.46
CA GLY A 434 37.27 12.54 16.15
C GLY A 434 37.67 14.01 16.01
N GLY A 435 36.79 14.86 15.48
CA GLY A 435 37.02 16.31 15.44
C GLY A 435 37.16 16.97 16.80
N LEU A 436 36.58 16.34 17.86
CA LEU A 436 36.67 16.80 19.24
C LEU A 436 37.79 16.16 20.04
N LEU A 437 38.16 14.90 19.73
CA LEU A 437 39.08 14.08 20.52
C LEU A 437 40.45 13.94 19.85
N GLU A 438 40.48 13.58 18.56
CA GLU A 438 41.72 13.27 17.85
C GLU A 438 41.53 13.39 16.33
N PRO A 439 42.37 14.21 15.63
CA PRO A 439 42.26 14.46 14.19
C PRO A 439 42.34 13.21 13.30
N THR A 440 43.08 12.19 13.75
CA THR A 440 43.24 10.93 13.03
C THR A 440 41.93 10.14 12.97
N LEU A 441 41.20 10.06 14.10
CA LEU A 441 39.86 9.46 14.17
C LEU A 441 38.85 10.21 13.28
N GLY A 442 38.96 11.56 13.26
CA GLY A 442 38.15 12.40 12.40
C GLY A 442 38.35 12.09 10.91
N SER A 443 39.61 11.91 10.49
CA SER A 443 39.94 11.59 9.09
C SER A 443 39.47 10.17 8.68
N ILE A 444 39.58 9.20 9.56
CA ILE A 444 39.07 7.83 9.34
C ILE A 444 37.54 7.85 9.21
N GLY A 445 36.86 8.54 10.13
CA GLY A 445 35.41 8.69 10.10
C GLY A 445 34.91 9.32 8.79
N TRP A 446 35.61 10.38 8.34
CA TRP A 446 35.30 11.03 7.06
C TRP A 446 35.52 10.13 5.86
N SER A 447 36.62 9.39 5.79
CA SER A 447 36.95 8.45 4.72
C SER A 447 35.91 7.33 4.64
N LEU A 448 35.48 6.82 5.78
CA LEU A 448 34.45 5.80 5.88
C LEU A 448 33.08 6.30 5.40
N ALA A 449 32.68 7.50 5.83
CA ALA A 449 31.45 8.13 5.41
C ALA A 449 31.44 8.42 3.90
N SER A 450 32.57 8.90 3.36
CA SER A 450 32.73 9.23 1.94
C SER A 450 32.61 8.01 1.04
N SER A 451 33.35 6.96 1.36
CA SER A 451 33.33 5.70 0.60
C SER A 451 31.93 5.07 0.62
N ALA A 452 31.30 5.04 1.81
CA ALA A 452 29.96 4.51 1.95
C ALA A 452 28.90 5.33 1.21
N MET A 453 29.06 6.68 1.13
CA MET A 453 28.16 7.55 0.37
C MET A 453 28.24 7.27 -1.13
N ILE A 454 29.45 7.08 -1.68
CA ILE A 454 29.63 6.73 -3.09
C ILE A 454 28.95 5.39 -3.38
N ILE A 455 29.18 4.38 -2.54
CA ILE A 455 28.55 3.06 -2.68
C ILE A 455 27.02 3.19 -2.61
N TRP A 456 26.50 4.02 -1.71
CA TRP A 456 25.06 4.24 -1.57
C TRP A 456 24.44 4.89 -2.81
N VAL A 457 25.12 5.90 -3.41
CA VAL A 457 24.68 6.56 -4.66
C VAL A 457 24.69 5.57 -5.82
N VAL A 458 25.78 4.81 -6.00
CA VAL A 458 25.87 3.79 -7.05
C VAL A 458 24.77 2.75 -6.91
N ALA A 459 24.55 2.24 -5.69
CA ALA A 459 23.47 1.29 -5.42
C ALA A 459 22.07 1.90 -5.67
N LEU A 460 21.86 3.18 -5.36
CA LEU A 460 20.61 3.90 -5.64
C LEU A 460 20.36 4.03 -7.15
N LEU A 461 21.35 4.43 -7.92
CA LEU A 461 21.25 4.55 -9.38
C LEU A 461 21.06 3.17 -10.02
N GLY A 462 21.82 2.16 -9.59
CA GLY A 462 21.68 0.79 -10.04
C GLY A 462 20.27 0.23 -9.80
N THR A 463 19.70 0.46 -8.61
CA THR A 463 18.32 0.04 -8.34
C THR A 463 17.30 0.75 -9.23
N ARG A 464 17.51 2.02 -9.57
CA ARG A 464 16.61 2.76 -10.48
C ARG A 464 16.67 2.25 -11.91
N LEU A 465 17.86 1.92 -12.41
CA LEU A 465 18.05 1.37 -13.76
C LEU A 465 17.47 -0.04 -13.88
N LEU A 466 17.61 -0.87 -12.84
CA LEU A 466 17.12 -2.25 -12.81
C LEU A 466 15.65 -2.38 -12.38
N PHE A 467 14.96 -1.29 -12.01
CA PHE A 467 13.60 -1.36 -11.50
C PHE A 467 12.57 -1.74 -12.58
N GLY A 468 12.83 -1.41 -13.86
CA GLY A 468 12.00 -1.85 -14.98
C GLY A 468 12.17 -3.36 -15.23
N ARG A 469 11.06 -4.09 -15.47
CA ARG A 469 11.13 -5.46 -16.03
C ARG A 469 11.85 -5.39 -17.37
N SER A 470 12.70 -6.38 -17.65
CA SER A 470 13.34 -6.49 -18.97
C SER A 470 12.23 -6.57 -20.03
N LYS A 471 12.30 -5.71 -21.03
CA LYS A 471 11.42 -5.86 -22.19
C LYS A 471 11.90 -7.08 -22.97
N PRO A 472 10.97 -7.93 -23.44
CA PRO A 472 11.36 -9.00 -24.33
C PRO A 472 12.07 -8.41 -25.54
N THR A 473 13.21 -8.94 -25.90
CA THR A 473 13.81 -8.70 -27.20
C THR A 473 12.80 -9.23 -28.22
N SER A 474 12.03 -8.35 -28.85
CA SER A 474 11.24 -8.73 -29.99
C SER A 474 12.22 -9.33 -31.00
N VAL A 475 12.17 -10.64 -31.13
CA VAL A 475 12.77 -11.32 -32.27
C VAL A 475 12.06 -10.75 -33.48
N ALA A 476 12.77 -9.90 -34.24
CA ALA A 476 12.35 -9.35 -35.52
C ALA A 476 12.27 -10.47 -36.54
#